data_f6acbfb1a2f4f228f84acbc3df155df3
#
_entry.id   f6acbfb1a2f4f228f84acbc3df155df3
#
_cell.length_a   1.000
_cell.length_b   1.000
_cell.length_c   1.000
_cell.angle_alpha   90.00
_cell.angle_beta   90.00
_cell.angle_gamma   90.00
#
_symmetry.space_group_name_H-M   'P 1'
#
loop_
_entity.id
_entity.type
_entity.pdbx_description
1 polymer ?
#
loop_
_entity_poly.entity_id
_entity_poly.type
_entity_poly.pdbx_seq_one_letter_code
_entity_poly.pdbx_strand_id
1 'polypeptide(L)'
;RGLGGSGKTIVLALKTAYLHAQHPDWKIAVTFNTRSLKGQLRQLINTFYIEQTSEEPDWDNVNIIHAWGAPGGGEKAGIYYAFCSANNVEYYDFLTARNKYGRTDPFGEICAKALSEAKTFEPIYDVILVDEAQDFSPAFLRLCYEMLKEPRRLVYAYDELQNLRSQSLPSPEVIFGKLQDGTPRVKFEPYIEGYPQQDIILEKCYRNSRPALVTAHALGFGIYRSPESNGSGLV
;
A
#
# COMPACT_ATOMS: atom_id res chain seq x y z
N ARG A 1 -7.22 0.83 7.82
CA ARG A 1 -6.90 -0.54 8.25
C ARG A 1 -8.16 -1.34 8.58
N GLY A 2 -8.06 -2.66 8.66
CA GLY A 2 -9.19 -3.54 9.00
C GLY A 2 -8.84 -5.01 8.78
N LEU A 3 -9.67 -5.86 9.36
CA LEU A 3 -9.49 -7.31 9.28
C LEU A 3 -9.75 -7.87 7.87
N GLY A 4 -9.30 -9.10 7.63
CA GLY A 4 -9.61 -9.83 6.39
C GLY A 4 -11.12 -9.88 6.14
N GLY A 5 -11.56 -9.40 4.97
CA GLY A 5 -12.98 -9.33 4.61
C GLY A 5 -13.73 -8.09 5.10
N SER A 6 -13.05 -7.07 5.63
CA SER A 6 -13.66 -5.79 6.03
C SER A 6 -13.96 -4.84 4.86
N GLY A 7 -13.54 -5.18 3.63
CA GLY A 7 -13.79 -4.36 2.44
C GLY A 7 -12.68 -3.37 2.09
N LYS A 8 -11.45 -3.54 2.59
CA LYS A 8 -10.30 -2.69 2.30
C LYS A 8 -10.12 -2.42 0.80
N THR A 9 -10.04 -3.46 -0.01
CA THR A 9 -9.90 -3.38 -1.48
C THR A 9 -11.06 -2.63 -2.13
N ILE A 10 -12.30 -2.81 -1.63
CA ILE A 10 -13.50 -2.09 -2.12
C ILE A 10 -13.36 -0.60 -1.84
N VAL A 11 -12.95 -0.23 -0.63
CA VAL A 11 -12.75 1.18 -0.24
C VAL A 11 -11.65 1.83 -1.08
N LEU A 12 -10.54 1.11 -1.36
CA LEU A 12 -9.49 1.63 -2.24
C LEU A 12 -10.00 1.84 -3.67
N ALA A 13 -10.75 0.88 -4.22
CA ALA A 13 -11.33 0.99 -5.56
C ALA A 13 -12.33 2.16 -5.66
N LEU A 14 -13.22 2.29 -4.66
CA LEU A 14 -14.17 3.41 -4.59
C LEU A 14 -13.44 4.76 -4.48
N LYS A 15 -12.40 4.84 -3.63
CA LYS A 15 -11.59 6.06 -3.49
C LYS A 15 -10.86 6.39 -4.80
N THR A 16 -10.36 5.40 -5.53
CA THR A 16 -9.74 5.60 -6.84
C THR A 16 -10.72 6.18 -7.84
N ALA A 17 -11.90 5.58 -7.98
CA ALA A 17 -12.96 6.06 -8.87
C ALA A 17 -13.40 7.49 -8.51
N TYR A 18 -13.61 7.76 -7.23
CA TYR A 18 -13.97 9.09 -6.74
C TYR A 18 -12.90 10.14 -7.06
N LEU A 19 -11.62 9.86 -6.77
CA LEU A 19 -10.52 10.79 -7.03
C LEU A 19 -10.37 11.06 -8.53
N HIS A 20 -10.50 10.04 -9.37
CA HIS A 20 -10.43 10.21 -10.81
C HIS A 20 -11.60 11.03 -11.36
N ALA A 21 -12.82 10.85 -10.83
CA ALA A 21 -13.96 11.66 -11.21
C ALA A 21 -13.82 13.14 -10.80
N GLN A 22 -13.20 13.42 -9.66
CA GLN A 22 -12.95 14.80 -9.20
C GLN A 22 -11.76 15.46 -9.90
N HIS A 23 -10.77 14.66 -10.33
CA HIS A 23 -9.50 15.11 -10.90
C HIS A 23 -9.12 14.21 -12.08
N PRO A 24 -9.76 14.37 -13.26
CA PRO A 24 -9.55 13.49 -14.41
C PRO A 24 -8.11 13.53 -14.96
N ASP A 25 -7.39 14.61 -14.72
CA ASP A 25 -6.00 14.85 -15.13
C ASP A 25 -4.95 14.25 -14.19
N TRP A 26 -5.36 13.77 -12.99
CA TRP A 26 -4.43 13.18 -12.06
C TRP A 26 -3.94 11.80 -12.50
N LYS A 27 -2.65 11.58 -12.38
CA LYS A 27 -2.05 10.24 -12.50
C LYS A 27 -2.20 9.49 -11.20
N ILE A 28 -3.08 8.53 -11.18
CA ILE A 28 -3.41 7.69 -10.03
C ILE A 28 -2.82 6.30 -10.24
N ALA A 29 -2.01 5.81 -9.30
CA ALA A 29 -1.56 4.43 -9.29
C ALA A 29 -2.26 3.62 -8.19
N VAL A 30 -2.74 2.43 -8.53
CA VAL A 30 -3.20 1.42 -7.57
C VAL A 30 -2.28 0.24 -7.66
N THR A 31 -1.62 -0.11 -6.55
CA THR A 31 -0.60 -1.15 -6.52
C THR A 31 -0.88 -2.23 -5.49
N PHE A 32 -0.37 -3.43 -5.76
CA PHE A 32 -0.60 -4.64 -5.00
C PHE A 32 0.56 -5.63 -5.19
N ASN A 33 0.68 -6.61 -4.31
CA ASN A 33 1.69 -7.66 -4.39
C ASN A 33 1.24 -8.84 -5.27
N THR A 34 -0.03 -9.24 -5.19
CA THR A 34 -0.56 -10.44 -5.85
C THR A 34 -1.25 -10.12 -7.16
N ARG A 35 -0.74 -10.63 -8.29
CA ARG A 35 -1.26 -10.34 -9.64
C ARG A 35 -2.75 -10.61 -9.85
N SER A 36 -3.33 -11.56 -9.11
CA SER A 36 -4.76 -11.88 -9.20
C SER A 36 -5.69 -10.72 -8.82
N LEU A 37 -5.19 -9.73 -8.05
CA LEU A 37 -5.97 -8.56 -7.65
C LEU A 37 -6.20 -7.56 -8.78
N LYS A 38 -5.36 -7.56 -9.83
CA LYS A 38 -5.47 -6.59 -10.94
C LYS A 38 -6.83 -6.57 -11.60
N GLY A 39 -7.33 -7.76 -11.98
CA GLY A 39 -8.64 -7.88 -12.64
C GLY A 39 -9.79 -7.44 -11.75
N GLN A 40 -9.76 -7.82 -10.46
CA GLN A 40 -10.76 -7.43 -9.48
C GLN A 40 -10.77 -5.91 -9.24
N LEU A 41 -9.61 -5.30 -9.04
CA LEU A 41 -9.49 -3.85 -8.87
C LEU A 41 -9.99 -3.09 -10.09
N ARG A 42 -9.62 -3.56 -11.31
CA ARG A 42 -10.08 -2.96 -12.55
C ARG A 42 -11.60 -2.98 -12.67
N GLN A 43 -12.21 -4.13 -12.38
CA GLN A 43 -13.66 -4.28 -12.42
C GLN A 43 -14.36 -3.37 -11.39
N LEU A 44 -13.88 -3.34 -10.15
CA LEU A 44 -14.47 -2.51 -9.09
C LEU A 44 -14.36 -1.01 -9.41
N ILE A 45 -13.17 -0.54 -9.84
CA ILE A 45 -12.95 0.86 -10.20
C ILE A 45 -13.86 1.25 -11.36
N ASN A 46 -13.92 0.41 -12.40
CA ASN A 46 -14.80 0.62 -13.54
C ASN A 46 -16.27 0.77 -13.13
N THR A 47 -16.76 -0.18 -12.33
CA THR A 47 -18.15 -0.16 -11.83
C THR A 47 -18.44 1.13 -11.06
N PHE A 48 -17.59 1.48 -10.08
CA PHE A 48 -17.82 2.67 -9.26
C PHE A 48 -17.69 3.98 -10.04
N TYR A 49 -16.80 4.03 -11.02
CA TYR A 49 -16.64 5.21 -11.85
C TYR A 49 -17.84 5.41 -12.78
N ILE A 50 -18.32 4.35 -13.44
CA ILE A 50 -19.52 4.40 -14.30
C ILE A 50 -20.77 4.78 -13.48
N GLU A 51 -20.94 4.22 -12.28
CA GLU A 51 -22.06 4.57 -11.40
C GLU A 51 -22.06 6.05 -11.02
N GLN A 52 -20.87 6.67 -10.92
CA GLN A 52 -20.72 8.06 -10.52
C GLN A 52 -20.79 9.04 -11.70
N THR A 53 -20.25 8.68 -12.87
CA THR A 53 -20.03 9.60 -14.00
C THR A 53 -20.85 9.23 -15.23
N SER A 54 -21.37 8.01 -15.32
CA SER A 54 -21.95 7.38 -16.53
C SER A 54 -20.97 7.22 -17.69
N GLU A 55 -19.65 7.31 -17.43
CA GLU A 55 -18.57 7.17 -18.39
C GLU A 55 -17.58 6.11 -17.94
N GLU A 56 -16.72 5.60 -18.84
CA GLU A 56 -15.61 4.72 -18.48
C GLU A 56 -14.41 5.53 -17.95
N PRO A 57 -13.61 4.97 -17.00
CA PRO A 57 -12.39 5.62 -16.53
C PRO A 57 -11.36 5.79 -17.64
N ASP A 58 -10.62 6.89 -17.61
CA ASP A 58 -9.41 7.05 -18.41
C ASP A 58 -8.27 6.20 -17.84
N TRP A 59 -8.04 5.05 -18.47
CA TRP A 59 -7.01 4.10 -18.05
C TRP A 59 -5.58 4.54 -18.37
N ASP A 60 -5.36 5.64 -19.06
CA ASP A 60 -4.05 6.26 -19.22
C ASP A 60 -3.66 7.05 -17.96
N ASN A 61 -4.66 7.56 -17.23
CA ASN A 61 -4.50 8.28 -15.98
C ASN A 61 -4.71 7.39 -14.73
N VAL A 62 -5.48 6.29 -14.84
CA VAL A 62 -5.67 5.31 -13.75
C VAL A 62 -4.86 4.05 -14.02
N ASN A 63 -3.74 3.92 -13.33
CA ASN A 63 -2.75 2.86 -13.51
C ASN A 63 -2.89 1.77 -12.44
N ILE A 64 -3.41 0.59 -12.81
CA ILE A 64 -3.48 -0.58 -11.94
C ILE A 64 -2.27 -1.46 -12.24
N ILE A 65 -1.23 -1.32 -11.43
CA ILE A 65 0.11 -1.87 -11.70
C ILE A 65 0.69 -2.64 -10.52
N HIS A 66 1.47 -3.66 -10.83
CA HIS A 66 2.13 -4.50 -9.83
C HIS A 66 3.20 -3.70 -9.04
N ALA A 67 3.47 -4.09 -7.80
CA ALA A 67 4.51 -3.43 -7.01
C ALA A 67 5.90 -3.52 -7.65
N TRP A 68 6.29 -4.68 -8.18
CA TRP A 68 7.61 -4.88 -8.79
C TRP A 68 7.73 -4.27 -10.19
N GLY A 69 6.94 -4.80 -11.12
CA GLY A 69 7.05 -4.44 -12.54
C GLY A 69 8.25 -5.03 -13.27
N ALA A 70 8.33 -4.75 -14.56
CA ALA A 70 9.45 -5.14 -15.42
C ALA A 70 9.53 -4.21 -16.66
N PRO A 71 10.67 -4.21 -17.38
CA PRO A 71 10.80 -3.51 -18.66
C PRO A 71 9.73 -3.92 -19.68
N GLY A 72 9.27 -2.98 -20.50
CA GLY A 72 8.33 -3.21 -21.61
C GLY A 72 6.95 -2.60 -21.44
N GLY A 73 6.63 -2.00 -20.28
CA GLY A 73 5.35 -1.30 -20.06
C GLY A 73 4.10 -2.19 -20.10
N GLY A 74 2.92 -1.59 -20.23
CA GLY A 74 1.64 -2.30 -20.32
C GLY A 74 1.41 -3.25 -19.13
N GLU A 75 1.18 -4.53 -19.42
CA GLU A 75 0.98 -5.56 -18.39
C GLU A 75 2.19 -5.79 -17.47
N LYS A 76 3.38 -5.39 -17.90
CA LYS A 76 4.61 -5.49 -17.12
C LYS A 76 4.89 -4.25 -16.27
N ALA A 77 4.10 -3.19 -16.41
CA ALA A 77 4.29 -1.96 -15.63
C ALA A 77 4.22 -2.24 -14.12
N GLY A 78 5.02 -1.50 -13.36
CA GLY A 78 5.04 -1.63 -11.90
C GLY A 78 5.77 -0.46 -11.24
N ILE A 79 5.46 -0.26 -9.96
CA ILE A 79 5.96 0.89 -9.18
C ILE A 79 7.48 0.90 -9.07
N TYR A 80 8.09 -0.23 -8.65
CA TYR A 80 9.55 -0.29 -8.47
C TYR A 80 10.30 -0.06 -9.80
N TYR A 81 9.84 -0.70 -10.90
CA TYR A 81 10.46 -0.46 -12.20
C TYR A 81 10.31 1.00 -12.66
N ALA A 82 9.13 1.61 -12.48
CA ALA A 82 8.90 3.01 -12.81
C ALA A 82 9.82 3.94 -12.01
N PHE A 83 10.02 3.66 -10.71
CA PHE A 83 10.96 4.41 -9.87
C PHE A 83 12.40 4.30 -10.40
N CYS A 84 12.86 3.06 -10.68
CA CYS A 84 14.22 2.85 -11.17
C CYS A 84 14.45 3.58 -12.50
N SER A 85 13.50 3.49 -13.42
CA SER A 85 13.57 4.15 -14.73
C SER A 85 13.61 5.67 -14.62
N ALA A 86 12.74 6.27 -13.79
CA ALA A 86 12.65 7.72 -13.63
C ALA A 86 13.88 8.32 -12.94
N ASN A 87 14.49 7.58 -12.01
CA ASN A 87 15.63 8.06 -11.22
C ASN A 87 16.98 7.55 -11.72
N ASN A 88 17.00 6.84 -12.84
CA ASN A 88 18.20 6.26 -13.47
C ASN A 88 19.03 5.40 -12.48
N VAL A 89 18.34 4.54 -11.70
CA VAL A 89 18.95 3.56 -10.81
C VAL A 89 18.79 2.15 -11.35
N GLU A 90 19.69 1.25 -10.91
CA GLU A 90 19.71 -0.13 -11.40
C GLU A 90 18.44 -0.89 -11.01
N TYR A 91 17.81 -1.51 -12.01
CA TYR A 91 16.66 -2.38 -11.82
C TYR A 91 17.10 -3.83 -11.57
N TYR A 92 16.49 -4.50 -10.62
CA TYR A 92 16.66 -5.91 -10.32
C TYR A 92 15.38 -6.69 -10.56
N ASP A 93 15.44 -7.74 -11.37
CA ASP A 93 14.36 -8.71 -11.47
C ASP A 93 14.32 -9.62 -10.23
N PHE A 94 13.28 -10.47 -10.13
CA PHE A 94 13.09 -11.35 -8.98
C PHE A 94 14.27 -12.31 -8.75
N LEU A 95 14.79 -12.91 -9.82
CA LEU A 95 15.87 -13.90 -9.71
C LEU A 95 17.18 -13.25 -9.27
N THR A 96 17.52 -12.12 -9.87
CA THR A 96 18.72 -11.35 -9.53
C THR A 96 18.66 -10.81 -8.11
N ALA A 97 17.51 -10.24 -7.70
CA ALA A 97 17.29 -9.76 -6.34
C ALA A 97 17.41 -10.88 -5.31
N ARG A 98 16.76 -12.03 -5.56
CA ARG A 98 16.81 -13.20 -4.68
C ARG A 98 18.21 -13.78 -4.53
N ASN A 99 18.97 -13.86 -5.63
CA ASN A 99 20.34 -14.36 -5.62
C ASN A 99 21.29 -13.44 -4.84
N LYS A 100 21.08 -12.12 -4.93
CA LYS A 100 21.94 -11.12 -4.30
C LYS A 100 21.60 -10.86 -2.83
N TYR A 101 20.31 -10.82 -2.48
CA TYR A 101 19.82 -10.40 -1.13
C TYR A 101 19.17 -11.54 -0.33
N GLY A 102 19.15 -12.76 -0.88
CA GLY A 102 18.56 -13.92 -0.20
C GLY A 102 17.06 -14.04 -0.41
N ARG A 103 16.44 -14.87 0.45
CA ARG A 103 15.02 -15.27 0.28
C ARG A 103 14.04 -14.57 1.20
N THR A 104 14.53 -13.90 2.24
CA THR A 104 13.66 -13.35 3.30
C THR A 104 12.85 -12.17 2.81
N ASP A 105 13.50 -11.14 2.27
CA ASP A 105 12.82 -9.95 1.73
C ASP A 105 13.61 -9.30 0.57
N PRO A 106 13.84 -10.02 -0.53
CA PRO A 106 14.61 -9.48 -1.65
C PRO A 106 13.98 -8.22 -2.25
N PHE A 107 12.66 -8.09 -2.19
CA PHE A 107 11.95 -6.91 -2.70
C PHE A 107 12.19 -5.66 -1.83
N GLY A 108 12.12 -5.81 -0.52
CA GLY A 108 12.43 -4.70 0.39
C GLY A 108 13.88 -4.23 0.26
N GLU A 109 14.83 -5.15 0.12
CA GLU A 109 16.25 -4.83 -0.05
C GLU A 109 16.52 -4.03 -1.33
N ILE A 110 15.92 -4.42 -2.47
CA ILE A 110 16.10 -3.65 -3.72
C ILE A 110 15.41 -2.31 -3.68
N CYS A 111 14.27 -2.17 -2.98
CA CYS A 111 13.62 -0.88 -2.77
C CYS A 111 14.50 0.05 -1.90
N ALA A 112 15.07 -0.48 -0.82
CA ALA A 112 15.99 0.27 0.03
C ALA A 112 17.25 0.71 -0.72
N LYS A 113 17.82 -0.20 -1.54
CA LYS A 113 18.95 0.10 -2.41
C LYS A 113 18.61 1.22 -3.41
N ALA A 114 17.51 1.09 -4.13
CA ALA A 114 17.08 2.08 -5.11
C ALA A 114 16.90 3.47 -4.48
N LEU A 115 16.28 3.55 -3.29
CA LEU A 115 16.16 4.79 -2.52
C LEU A 115 17.52 5.40 -2.12
N SER A 116 18.51 4.55 -1.80
CA SER A 116 19.85 5.02 -1.41
C SER A 116 20.71 5.48 -2.59
N GLU A 117 20.48 4.95 -3.78
CA GLU A 117 21.24 5.27 -4.99
C GLU A 117 20.66 6.46 -5.76
N ALA A 118 19.36 6.72 -5.62
CA ALA A 118 18.71 7.84 -6.28
C ALA A 118 19.23 9.17 -5.71
N LYS A 119 19.78 10.00 -6.60
CA LYS A 119 20.29 11.34 -6.22
C LYS A 119 19.16 12.34 -6.01
N THR A 120 18.10 12.18 -6.76
CA THR A 120 16.87 12.98 -6.73
C THR A 120 15.70 12.05 -6.84
N PHE A 121 14.52 12.47 -6.40
CA PHE A 121 13.29 11.70 -6.55
C PHE A 121 12.38 12.40 -7.54
N GLU A 122 12.15 11.75 -8.68
CA GLU A 122 11.24 12.27 -9.71
C GLU A 122 9.80 11.93 -9.37
N PRO A 123 8.94 12.91 -9.07
CA PRO A 123 7.54 12.67 -8.76
C PRO A 123 6.75 12.34 -10.04
N ILE A 124 6.06 11.21 -10.04
CA ILE A 124 5.32 10.70 -11.20
C ILE A 124 3.80 10.78 -10.98
N TYR A 125 3.35 10.44 -9.78
CA TYR A 125 1.93 10.25 -9.48
C TYR A 125 1.37 11.35 -8.59
N ASP A 126 0.10 11.69 -8.80
CA ASP A 126 -0.64 12.60 -7.93
C ASP A 126 -1.19 11.86 -6.69
N VAL A 127 -1.51 10.57 -6.87
CA VAL A 127 -1.96 9.66 -5.80
C VAL A 127 -1.42 8.26 -6.04
N ILE A 128 -0.98 7.58 -4.98
CA ILE A 128 -0.71 6.14 -4.98
C ILE A 128 -1.58 5.49 -3.91
N LEU A 129 -2.30 4.42 -4.30
CA LEU A 129 -3.06 3.57 -3.39
C LEU A 129 -2.41 2.19 -3.33
N VAL A 130 -2.12 1.70 -2.13
CA VAL A 130 -1.45 0.41 -1.89
C VAL A 130 -2.42 -0.54 -1.20
N ASP A 131 -2.74 -1.67 -1.83
CA ASP A 131 -3.54 -2.72 -1.21
C ASP A 131 -2.64 -3.76 -0.55
N GLU A 132 -3.11 -4.37 0.54
CA GLU A 132 -2.40 -5.36 1.36
C GLU A 132 -0.99 -4.88 1.76
N ALA A 133 -0.92 -3.66 2.30
CA ALA A 133 0.36 -3.01 2.60
C ALA A 133 1.21 -3.77 3.65
N GLN A 134 0.64 -4.66 4.45
CA GLN A 134 1.37 -5.55 5.36
C GLN A 134 2.29 -6.55 4.63
N ASP A 135 2.06 -6.80 3.34
CA ASP A 135 2.91 -7.67 2.52
C ASP A 135 4.19 -6.99 2.06
N PHE A 136 4.29 -5.67 2.25
CA PHE A 136 5.42 -4.87 1.81
C PHE A 136 6.33 -4.44 2.96
N SER A 137 7.60 -4.26 2.61
CA SER A 137 8.55 -3.63 3.53
C SER A 137 8.31 -2.11 3.65
N PRO A 138 8.73 -1.48 4.75
CA PRO A 138 8.73 -0.03 4.89
C PRO A 138 9.43 0.70 3.73
N ALA A 139 10.48 0.09 3.17
CA ALA A 139 11.22 0.67 2.05
C ALA A 139 10.35 0.83 0.79
N PHE A 140 9.46 -0.12 0.50
CA PHE A 140 8.54 0.02 -0.62
C PHE A 140 7.52 1.15 -0.42
N LEU A 141 6.94 1.26 0.78
CA LEU A 141 6.01 2.36 1.09
C LEU A 141 6.71 3.72 1.00
N ARG A 142 7.96 3.82 1.47
CA ARG A 142 8.76 5.01 1.31
C ARG A 142 9.05 5.32 -0.16
N LEU A 143 9.36 4.30 -0.97
CA LEU A 143 9.56 4.45 -2.41
C LEU A 143 8.29 5.01 -3.09
N CYS A 144 7.11 4.48 -2.77
CA CYS A 144 5.84 5.03 -3.23
C CYS A 144 5.67 6.52 -2.82
N TYR A 145 6.01 6.85 -1.59
CA TYR A 145 5.90 8.22 -1.08
C TYR A 145 6.81 9.20 -1.83
N GLU A 146 8.05 8.80 -2.17
CA GLU A 146 8.98 9.66 -2.90
C GLU A 146 8.60 9.86 -4.39
N MET A 147 7.76 8.98 -4.96
CA MET A 147 7.20 9.13 -6.32
C MET A 147 6.00 10.06 -6.41
N LEU A 148 5.52 10.58 -5.28
CA LEU A 148 4.33 11.43 -5.23
C LEU A 148 4.66 12.90 -5.41
N LYS A 149 3.85 13.57 -6.22
CA LYS A 149 3.79 15.04 -6.28
C LYS A 149 3.24 15.62 -4.97
N GLU A 150 3.65 16.82 -4.62
CA GLU A 150 3.07 17.50 -3.45
C GLU A 150 1.55 17.70 -3.60
N PRO A 151 0.78 17.54 -2.53
CA PRO A 151 1.14 17.30 -1.12
C PRO A 151 1.34 15.82 -0.72
N ARG A 152 1.79 14.94 -1.63
CA ARG A 152 2.16 13.52 -1.41
C ARG A 152 1.01 12.67 -0.86
N ARG A 153 0.03 12.37 -1.70
CA ARG A 153 -1.18 11.60 -1.34
C ARG A 153 -0.94 10.10 -1.42
N LEU A 154 -0.43 9.50 -0.35
CA LEU A 154 -0.28 8.05 -0.22
C LEU A 154 -1.44 7.49 0.61
N VAL A 155 -2.17 6.53 0.05
CA VAL A 155 -3.22 5.77 0.75
C VAL A 155 -2.80 4.31 0.79
N TYR A 156 -2.77 3.70 1.96
CA TYR A 156 -2.45 2.27 2.06
C TYR A 156 -3.42 1.55 3.00
N ALA A 157 -3.87 0.40 2.54
CA ALA A 157 -4.77 -0.48 3.29
C ALA A 157 -4.01 -1.70 3.78
N TYR A 158 -4.18 -2.07 5.05
CA TYR A 158 -3.49 -3.20 5.65
C TYR A 158 -4.33 -3.93 6.69
N ASP A 159 -3.95 -5.18 6.95
CA ASP A 159 -4.52 -6.03 7.97
C ASP A 159 -3.45 -6.35 9.03
N GLU A 160 -3.69 -5.93 10.27
CA GLU A 160 -2.73 -6.12 11.36
C GLU A 160 -2.57 -7.59 11.76
N LEU A 161 -3.60 -8.42 11.53
CA LEU A 161 -3.57 -9.85 11.90
C LEU A 161 -3.00 -10.76 10.81
N GLN A 162 -2.94 -10.31 9.56
CA GLN A 162 -2.43 -11.09 8.44
C GLN A 162 -0.94 -10.91 8.18
N ASN A 163 -0.23 -10.20 9.06
CA ASN A 163 1.19 -10.00 8.91
C ASN A 163 1.98 -11.29 9.20
N LEU A 164 2.34 -12.00 8.14
CA LEU A 164 3.13 -13.24 8.20
C LEU A 164 4.59 -13.02 8.64
N ARG A 165 5.05 -11.78 8.67
CA ARG A 165 6.43 -11.40 9.01
C ARG A 165 6.65 -11.10 10.49
N SER A 166 5.70 -11.44 11.35
CA SER A 166 5.78 -11.29 12.83
C SER A 166 6.02 -9.89 13.40
N GLN A 167 6.03 -8.85 12.59
CA GLN A 167 6.16 -7.47 13.04
C GLN A 167 4.99 -6.65 12.49
N SER A 168 4.32 -5.88 13.36
CA SER A 168 3.33 -4.89 12.94
C SER A 168 3.96 -3.87 11.99
N LEU A 169 3.16 -3.29 11.08
CA LEU A 169 3.63 -2.22 10.23
C LEU A 169 4.15 -1.07 11.12
N PRO A 170 5.40 -0.59 10.92
CA PRO A 170 5.94 0.50 11.71
C PRO A 170 5.09 1.77 11.62
N SER A 171 5.23 2.67 12.60
CA SER A 171 4.54 3.96 12.53
C SER A 171 4.95 4.78 11.31
N PRO A 172 4.09 5.69 10.82
CA PRO A 172 4.41 6.54 9.68
C PRO A 172 5.71 7.31 9.83
N GLU A 173 6.04 7.76 11.04
CA GLU A 173 7.29 8.47 11.32
C GLU A 173 8.52 7.60 11.06
N VAL A 174 8.41 6.30 11.34
CA VAL A 174 9.50 5.34 11.09
C VAL A 174 9.60 5.00 9.60
N ILE A 175 8.45 4.81 8.93
CA ILE A 175 8.41 4.45 7.50
C ILE A 175 8.96 5.58 6.64
N PHE A 176 8.46 6.81 6.84
CA PHE A 176 8.75 7.95 5.96
C PHE A 176 9.93 8.79 6.44
N GLY A 177 10.37 8.58 7.68
CA GLY A 177 11.54 9.27 8.24
C GLY A 177 11.26 10.69 8.67
N LYS A 178 12.35 11.45 8.84
CA LYS A 178 12.32 12.82 9.37
C LYS A 178 12.85 13.83 8.34
N LEU A 179 12.45 15.07 8.49
CA LEU A 179 13.03 16.23 7.82
C LEU A 179 14.41 16.58 8.42
N GLN A 180 15.11 17.53 7.81
CA GLN A 180 16.44 17.96 8.28
C GLN A 180 16.41 18.58 9.69
N ASP A 181 15.29 19.19 10.07
CA ASP A 181 15.05 19.76 11.40
C ASP A 181 14.68 18.74 12.48
N GLY A 182 14.60 17.43 12.11
CA GLY A 182 14.25 16.35 13.00
C GLY A 182 12.76 16.09 13.14
N THR A 183 11.88 16.89 12.53
CA THR A 183 10.44 16.67 12.54
C THR A 183 10.06 15.48 11.64
N PRO A 184 9.05 14.64 12.03
CA PRO A 184 8.56 13.59 11.17
C PRO A 184 8.03 14.15 9.83
N ARG A 185 8.36 13.49 8.71
CA ARG A 185 7.82 13.86 7.38
C ARG A 185 6.33 13.61 7.28
N VAL A 186 5.84 12.60 8.00
CA VAL A 186 4.42 12.24 8.06
C VAL A 186 4.07 12.02 9.52
N LYS A 187 3.05 12.71 9.99
CA LYS A 187 2.47 12.55 11.31
C LYS A 187 0.96 12.47 11.17
N PHE A 188 0.35 11.46 11.78
CA PHE A 188 -1.09 11.42 11.85
C PHE A 188 -1.56 12.37 12.94
N GLU A 189 -2.39 13.32 12.54
CA GLU A 189 -3.02 14.23 13.50
C GLU A 189 -4.10 13.49 14.31
N PRO A 190 -4.28 13.84 15.59
CA PRO A 190 -5.38 13.31 16.37
C PRO A 190 -6.73 13.58 15.67
N TYR A 191 -7.67 12.64 15.83
CA TYR A 191 -9.01 12.84 15.31
C TYR A 191 -9.65 14.10 15.90
N ILE A 192 -10.12 14.97 15.03
CA ILE A 192 -10.91 16.15 15.37
C ILE A 192 -12.28 15.99 14.71
N GLU A 193 -13.37 16.10 15.46
CA GLU A 193 -14.72 15.99 14.93
C GLU A 193 -14.97 17.03 13.81
N GLY A 194 -15.52 16.56 12.69
CA GLY A 194 -15.76 17.38 11.50
C GLY A 194 -14.58 17.47 10.51
N TYR A 195 -13.42 16.91 10.84
CA TYR A 195 -12.27 16.83 9.92
C TYR A 195 -12.05 15.41 9.40
N PRO A 196 -11.49 15.23 8.18
CA PRO A 196 -11.18 13.92 7.63
C PRO A 196 -10.19 13.16 8.52
N GLN A 197 -10.50 11.91 8.82
CA GLN A 197 -9.56 11.02 9.51
C GLN A 197 -8.46 10.52 8.57
N GLN A 198 -7.22 10.51 9.05
CA GLN A 198 -6.10 9.95 8.33
C GLN A 198 -5.94 8.43 8.59
N ASP A 199 -6.29 7.95 9.78
CA ASP A 199 -6.30 6.52 10.13
C ASP A 199 -7.75 6.04 10.32
N ILE A 200 -8.25 5.27 9.35
CA ILE A 200 -9.62 4.77 9.32
C ILE A 200 -9.61 3.27 9.65
N ILE A 201 -10.38 2.87 10.65
CA ILE A 201 -10.58 1.48 11.03
C ILE A 201 -11.89 0.96 10.45
N LEU A 202 -11.83 -0.09 9.63
CA LEU A 202 -13.00 -0.80 9.13
C LEU A 202 -13.40 -1.87 10.14
N GLU A 203 -14.37 -1.54 10.98
CA GLU A 203 -14.76 -2.37 12.14
C GLU A 203 -15.58 -3.61 11.76
N LYS A 204 -16.27 -3.58 10.60
CA LYS A 204 -17.16 -4.66 10.18
C LYS A 204 -16.49 -5.61 9.20
N CYS A 205 -16.60 -6.91 9.45
CA CYS A 205 -16.21 -7.95 8.51
C CYS A 205 -17.45 -8.48 7.77
N TYR A 206 -17.42 -8.42 6.44
CA TYR A 206 -18.54 -8.84 5.58
C TYR A 206 -18.35 -10.24 4.96
N ARG A 207 -17.13 -10.77 5.00
CA ARG A 207 -16.79 -12.04 4.34
C ARG A 207 -16.89 -13.24 5.26
N ASN A 208 -16.50 -13.08 6.52
CA ASN A 208 -16.37 -14.20 7.46
C ASN A 208 -17.55 -14.24 8.42
N SER A 209 -17.99 -15.47 8.78
CA SER A 209 -18.99 -15.66 9.80
C SER A 209 -18.47 -15.20 11.19
N ARG A 210 -19.38 -14.78 12.07
CA ARG A 210 -19.03 -14.34 13.42
C ARG A 210 -18.21 -15.40 14.21
N PRO A 211 -18.54 -16.70 14.21
CA PRO A 211 -17.72 -17.71 14.90
C PRO A 211 -16.29 -17.79 14.36
N ALA A 212 -16.09 -17.78 13.04
CA ALA A 212 -14.77 -17.80 12.43
C ALA A 212 -13.95 -16.55 12.80
N LEU A 213 -14.59 -15.39 12.80
CA LEU A 213 -13.94 -14.12 13.17
C LEU A 213 -13.52 -14.10 14.64
N VAL A 214 -14.42 -14.53 15.55
CA VAL A 214 -14.12 -14.62 16.99
C VAL A 214 -12.95 -15.58 17.25
N THR A 215 -12.95 -16.75 16.60
CA THR A 215 -11.86 -17.72 16.72
C THR A 215 -10.53 -17.15 16.20
N ALA A 216 -10.55 -16.51 15.03
CA ALA A 216 -9.35 -15.88 14.46
C ALA A 216 -8.81 -14.78 15.37
N HIS A 217 -9.68 -13.94 15.95
CA HIS A 217 -9.28 -12.92 16.93
C HIS A 217 -8.67 -13.54 18.20
N ALA A 218 -9.34 -14.55 18.77
CA ALA A 218 -8.85 -15.21 19.96
C ALA A 218 -7.46 -15.83 19.76
N LEU A 219 -7.21 -16.42 18.58
CA LEU A 219 -5.91 -16.97 18.22
C LEU A 219 -4.88 -15.86 17.92
N GLY A 220 -5.27 -14.83 17.17
CA GLY A 220 -4.41 -13.73 16.75
C GLY A 220 -3.95 -12.84 17.91
N PHE A 221 -4.87 -12.48 18.80
CA PHE A 221 -4.58 -11.65 19.98
C PHE A 221 -4.05 -12.45 21.17
N GLY A 222 -3.98 -13.78 21.07
CA GLY A 222 -3.36 -14.61 22.09
C GLY A 222 -4.17 -14.75 23.38
N ILE A 223 -5.51 -14.61 23.32
CA ILE A 223 -6.41 -14.71 24.49
C ILE A 223 -6.22 -16.03 25.25
N TYR A 224 -5.73 -17.08 24.59
CA TYR A 224 -5.42 -18.40 25.18
C TYR A 224 -3.93 -18.64 25.40
N ARG A 225 -3.07 -17.62 25.27
CA ARG A 225 -1.64 -17.75 25.56
C ARG A 225 -1.39 -17.44 27.03
N SER A 226 -0.55 -18.25 27.69
CA SER A 226 -0.12 -18.00 29.06
C SER A 226 0.56 -16.63 29.19
N PRO A 227 0.34 -15.88 30.29
CA PRO A 227 0.90 -14.54 30.49
C PRO A 227 2.44 -14.47 30.48
N GLU A 228 3.13 -15.59 30.59
CA GLU A 228 4.60 -15.66 30.63
C GLU A 228 5.29 -15.60 29.27
N SER A 229 4.58 -15.70 28.17
CA SER A 229 5.18 -15.43 26.87
C SER A 229 5.21 -13.93 26.65
N ASN A 230 6.40 -13.32 26.60
CA ASN A 230 6.68 -11.92 26.24
C ASN A 230 6.23 -11.56 24.79
N GLY A 231 5.19 -12.17 24.30
CA GLY A 231 4.51 -11.79 23.09
C GLY A 231 3.49 -10.71 23.44
N SER A 232 3.59 -9.57 22.83
CA SER A 232 2.61 -8.50 22.85
C SER A 232 1.23 -9.04 22.51
N GLY A 233 0.54 -9.62 23.49
CA GLY A 233 -0.89 -9.75 23.42
C GLY A 233 -1.44 -8.33 23.46
N LEU A 234 -2.09 -7.90 22.41
CA LEU A 234 -2.90 -6.70 22.47
C LEU A 234 -4.01 -6.99 23.49
N VAL A 235 -3.94 -6.32 24.62
CA VAL A 235 -4.99 -6.24 25.63
C VAL A 235 -6.06 -5.30 25.09
#